data_a14eed4edc23f76da8ada9ae8d16ad6b
#
_entry.id   a14eed4edc23f76da8ada9ae8d16ad6b
#
_cell.length_a   1.000
_cell.length_b   1.000
_cell.length_c   1.000
_cell.angle_alpha   90.00
_cell.angle_beta   90.00
_cell.angle_gamma   90.00
#
_symmetry.space_group_name_H-M   'P 1'
#
loop_
_entity.id
_entity.type
_entity.pdbx_description
1 polymer ?
#
loop_
_entity_poly.entity_id
_entity_poly.type
_entity_poly.pdbx_seq_one_letter_code
_entity_poly.pdbx_strand_id
1 'polypeptide(L)'
;MTKIVICGANGKMGHTVASCIDGRDDCTVIGGVDSYTAKYADFPIVATPAELPEVPDVIIDFSNPSTLDELLEYALVNNVALVLATTGYDDAQIQKIQSASQQIPVFFTFNMSLGINLLVELAKKAATVLGGQFDIEIVEKHHNQKIDAPSGTAIMIANAINDTLNNE
;
A
#
# COMPACT_ATOMS: atom_id res chain seq x y z
N MET A 1 0.38 -22.61 -5.84
CA MET A 1 -0.54 -21.77 -5.06
C MET A 1 0.31 -20.74 -4.33
N THR A 2 0.08 -19.45 -4.58
CA THR A 2 0.88 -18.35 -3.99
C THR A 2 0.56 -18.21 -2.50
N LYS A 3 1.58 -18.23 -1.66
CA LYS A 3 1.46 -18.10 -0.21
C LYS A 3 1.51 -16.64 0.19
N ILE A 4 0.45 -16.17 0.82
CA ILE A 4 0.27 -14.77 1.18
C ILE A 4 0.32 -14.60 2.70
N VAL A 5 1.00 -13.56 3.16
CA VAL A 5 0.89 -13.05 4.53
C VAL A 5 0.27 -11.65 4.47
N ILE A 6 -0.57 -11.34 5.45
CA ILE A 6 -1.24 -10.04 5.56
C ILE A 6 -0.65 -9.30 6.78
N CYS A 7 -0.01 -8.14 6.57
CA CYS A 7 0.34 -7.22 7.66
C CYS A 7 -0.82 -6.25 7.91
N GLY A 8 -1.11 -5.98 9.20
CA GLY A 8 -2.35 -5.34 9.61
C GLY A 8 -3.53 -6.30 9.54
N ALA A 9 -3.30 -7.59 9.84
CA ALA A 9 -4.25 -8.68 9.64
C ALA A 9 -5.56 -8.50 10.40
N ASN A 10 -5.51 -7.96 11.62
CA ASN A 10 -6.69 -7.69 12.45
C ASN A 10 -7.36 -6.34 12.15
N GLY A 11 -6.78 -5.56 11.22
CA GLY A 11 -7.39 -4.34 10.72
C GLY A 11 -8.55 -4.58 9.75
N LYS A 12 -9.34 -3.55 9.51
CA LYS A 12 -10.50 -3.62 8.59
C LYS A 12 -10.11 -4.11 7.20
N MET A 13 -8.99 -3.60 6.65
CA MET A 13 -8.50 -4.02 5.34
C MET A 13 -7.92 -5.42 5.37
N GLY A 14 -7.24 -5.83 6.45
CA GLY A 14 -6.72 -7.19 6.62
C GLY A 14 -7.83 -8.24 6.51
N HIS A 15 -8.94 -8.04 7.23
CA HIS A 15 -10.13 -8.90 7.12
C HIS A 15 -10.72 -8.92 5.70
N THR A 16 -10.79 -7.76 5.04
CA THR A 16 -11.30 -7.67 3.67
C THR A 16 -10.43 -8.47 2.70
N VAL A 17 -9.10 -8.29 2.77
CA VAL A 17 -8.14 -9.02 1.91
C VAL A 17 -8.24 -10.53 2.16
N ALA A 18 -8.26 -10.96 3.42
CA ALA A 18 -8.42 -12.37 3.76
C ALA A 18 -9.70 -12.96 3.14
N SER A 19 -10.82 -12.24 3.25
CA SER A 19 -12.10 -12.67 2.65
C SER A 19 -12.08 -12.70 1.12
N CYS A 20 -11.31 -11.82 0.46
CA CYS A 20 -11.17 -11.84 -1.00
C CYS A 20 -10.31 -13.01 -1.50
N ILE A 21 -9.42 -13.54 -0.66
CA ILE A 21 -8.54 -14.67 -0.99
C ILE A 21 -9.25 -15.99 -0.69
N ASP A 22 -10.18 -16.01 0.26
CA ASP A 22 -10.91 -17.19 0.64
C ASP A 22 -11.62 -17.84 -0.57
N GLY A 23 -11.46 -19.16 -0.71
CA GLY A 23 -12.02 -19.93 -1.82
C GLY A 23 -11.32 -19.78 -3.17
N ARG A 24 -10.17 -19.10 -3.25
CA ARG A 24 -9.36 -19.03 -4.48
C ARG A 24 -8.46 -20.26 -4.62
N ASP A 25 -8.25 -20.69 -5.86
CA ASP A 25 -7.39 -21.85 -6.19
C ASP A 25 -5.94 -21.46 -6.50
N ASP A 26 -5.66 -20.18 -6.75
CA ASP A 26 -4.35 -19.68 -7.17
C ASP A 26 -3.50 -19.13 -6.02
N CYS A 27 -4.13 -18.76 -4.89
CA CYS A 27 -3.44 -18.20 -3.72
C CYS A 27 -4.11 -18.62 -2.40
N THR A 28 -3.37 -18.48 -1.30
CA THR A 28 -3.84 -18.80 0.06
C THR A 28 -3.17 -17.91 1.08
N VAL A 29 -3.89 -17.54 2.15
CA VAL A 29 -3.31 -16.85 3.30
C VAL A 29 -2.71 -17.89 4.24
N ILE A 30 -1.41 -17.80 4.49
CA ILE A 30 -0.68 -18.71 5.40
C ILE A 30 -0.40 -18.09 6.77
N GLY A 31 -0.58 -16.78 6.91
CA GLY A 31 -0.36 -16.07 8.17
C GLY A 31 -0.76 -14.61 8.12
N GLY A 32 -0.83 -14.01 9.29
CA GLY A 32 -1.01 -12.58 9.49
C GLY A 32 0.03 -12.03 10.45
N VAL A 33 0.34 -10.73 10.30
CA VAL A 33 1.17 -9.96 11.23
C VAL A 33 0.35 -8.80 11.76
N ASP A 34 0.23 -8.70 13.08
CA ASP A 34 -0.49 -7.62 13.73
C ASP A 34 -0.06 -7.48 15.20
N SER A 35 -0.10 -6.28 15.75
CA SER A 35 0.13 -6.04 17.19
C SER A 35 -0.91 -6.73 18.07
N TYR A 36 -2.12 -6.93 17.56
CA TYR A 36 -3.17 -7.72 18.18
C TYR A 36 -3.22 -9.10 17.51
N THR A 37 -2.74 -10.14 18.22
CA THR A 37 -2.53 -11.48 17.65
C THR A 37 -3.72 -12.43 17.81
N ALA A 38 -4.92 -11.92 18.11
CA ALA A 38 -6.11 -12.77 18.20
C ALA A 38 -6.46 -13.35 16.82
N LYS A 39 -6.61 -14.69 16.80
CA LYS A 39 -6.93 -15.45 15.59
C LYS A 39 -8.40 -15.31 15.24
N TYR A 40 -8.73 -15.00 13.98
CA TYR A 40 -10.08 -14.94 13.44
C TYR A 40 -10.32 -15.88 12.26
N ALA A 41 -9.28 -16.54 11.76
CA ALA A 41 -9.32 -17.44 10.62
C ALA A 41 -8.39 -18.64 10.86
N ASP A 42 -8.26 -19.54 9.89
CA ASP A 42 -7.48 -20.78 10.05
C ASP A 42 -5.96 -20.59 9.96
N PHE A 43 -5.48 -19.37 9.73
CA PHE A 43 -4.06 -19.04 9.74
C PHE A 43 -3.61 -18.40 11.07
N PRO A 44 -2.33 -18.55 11.45
CA PRO A 44 -1.77 -17.89 12.63
C PRO A 44 -1.65 -16.38 12.43
N ILE A 45 -1.80 -15.62 13.51
CA ILE A 45 -1.46 -14.19 13.56
C ILE A 45 -0.35 -14.02 14.59
N VAL A 46 0.77 -13.43 14.15
CA VAL A 46 1.97 -13.22 14.94
C VAL A 46 2.27 -11.74 15.11
N ALA A 47 3.11 -11.39 16.09
CA ALA A 47 3.42 -9.99 16.36
C ALA A 47 4.41 -9.40 15.33
N THR A 48 5.34 -10.21 14.85
CA THR A 48 6.40 -9.80 13.92
C THR A 48 6.54 -10.77 12.76
N PRO A 49 7.04 -10.33 11.60
CA PRO A 49 7.26 -11.23 10.46
C PRO A 49 8.24 -12.39 10.77
N ALA A 50 9.19 -12.18 11.68
CA ALA A 50 10.16 -13.19 12.07
C ALA A 50 9.54 -14.40 12.80
N GLU A 51 8.36 -14.23 13.38
CA GLU A 51 7.63 -15.29 14.09
C GLU A 51 6.76 -16.15 13.16
N LEU A 52 6.70 -15.83 11.86
CA LEU A 52 5.93 -16.61 10.89
C LEU A 52 6.47 -18.04 10.81
N PRO A 53 5.58 -19.06 10.84
CA PRO A 53 6.01 -20.46 10.79
C PRO A 53 6.55 -20.88 9.43
N GLU A 54 6.26 -20.11 8.39
CA GLU A 54 6.66 -20.38 7.01
C GLU A 54 6.93 -19.06 6.29
N VAL A 55 7.92 -19.05 5.38
CA VAL A 55 8.21 -17.90 4.53
C VAL A 55 7.16 -17.79 3.43
N PRO A 56 6.48 -16.64 3.29
CA PRO A 56 5.51 -16.42 2.22
C PRO A 56 6.18 -16.10 0.87
N ASP A 57 5.42 -16.22 -0.21
CA ASP A 57 5.83 -15.71 -1.52
C ASP A 57 5.64 -14.18 -1.60
N VAL A 58 4.61 -13.65 -0.92
CA VAL A 58 4.29 -12.23 -0.91
C VAL A 58 3.66 -11.79 0.42
N ILE A 59 3.98 -10.56 0.84
CA ILE A 59 3.34 -9.90 1.96
C ILE A 59 2.49 -8.74 1.42
N ILE A 60 1.22 -8.69 1.83
CA ILE A 60 0.31 -7.57 1.56
C ILE A 60 0.19 -6.74 2.84
N ASP A 61 0.62 -5.48 2.78
CA ASP A 61 0.71 -4.60 3.94
C ASP A 61 -0.36 -3.50 3.94
N PHE A 62 -1.23 -3.55 4.94
CA PHE A 62 -2.20 -2.52 5.33
C PHE A 62 -2.04 -2.14 6.81
N SER A 63 -0.82 -2.07 7.30
CA SER A 63 -0.52 -1.85 8.70
C SER A 63 -0.26 -0.36 9.04
N ASN A 64 0.92 -0.03 9.47
CA ASN A 64 1.31 1.30 9.92
C ASN A 64 2.74 1.62 9.43
N PRO A 65 3.07 2.87 9.09
CA PRO A 65 4.41 3.26 8.66
C PRO A 65 5.54 2.87 9.62
N SER A 66 5.25 2.77 10.93
CA SER A 66 6.26 2.38 11.94
C SER A 66 6.76 0.95 11.81
N THR A 67 6.06 0.07 11.10
CA THR A 67 6.44 -1.35 10.89
C THR A 67 7.30 -1.55 9.66
N LEU A 68 7.50 -0.52 8.84
CA LEU A 68 8.15 -0.62 7.54
C LEU A 68 9.57 -1.20 7.61
N ASP A 69 10.38 -0.74 8.55
CA ASP A 69 11.80 -1.13 8.62
C ASP A 69 11.94 -2.63 8.89
N GLU A 70 11.17 -3.16 9.84
CA GLU A 70 11.15 -4.58 10.14
C GLU A 70 10.62 -5.42 8.98
N LEU A 71 9.57 -4.92 8.30
CA LEU A 71 8.98 -5.57 7.14
C LEU A 71 9.97 -5.64 5.97
N LEU A 72 10.67 -4.54 5.67
CA LEU A 72 11.67 -4.49 4.61
C LEU A 72 12.86 -5.42 4.93
N GLU A 73 13.35 -5.41 6.16
CA GLU A 73 14.44 -6.29 6.60
C GLU A 73 14.06 -7.77 6.38
N TYR A 74 12.88 -8.18 6.86
CA TYR A 74 12.40 -9.53 6.67
C TYR A 74 12.26 -9.91 5.19
N ALA A 75 11.66 -9.03 4.40
CA ALA A 75 11.42 -9.30 2.98
C ALA A 75 12.72 -9.40 2.17
N LEU A 76 13.70 -8.54 2.44
CA LEU A 76 15.01 -8.57 1.79
C LEU A 76 15.80 -9.85 2.15
N VAL A 77 15.82 -10.23 3.42
CA VAL A 77 16.55 -11.44 3.88
C VAL A 77 15.94 -12.72 3.27
N ASN A 78 14.61 -12.77 3.16
CA ASN A 78 13.91 -13.97 2.72
C ASN A 78 13.51 -13.94 1.23
N ASN A 79 13.86 -12.87 0.49
CA ASN A 79 13.50 -12.66 -0.92
C ASN A 79 11.98 -12.73 -1.16
N VAL A 80 11.21 -12.04 -0.32
CA VAL A 80 9.74 -12.02 -0.34
C VAL A 80 9.26 -10.78 -1.11
N ALA A 81 8.27 -10.95 -1.99
CA ALA A 81 7.64 -9.84 -2.68
C ALA A 81 6.76 -9.00 -1.73
N LEU A 82 6.66 -7.69 -1.98
CA LEU A 82 5.85 -6.79 -1.15
C LEU A 82 4.76 -6.08 -1.97
N VAL A 83 3.58 -6.01 -1.39
CA VAL A 83 2.47 -5.15 -1.84
C VAL A 83 2.19 -4.17 -0.71
N LEU A 84 2.69 -2.94 -0.83
CA LEU A 84 2.60 -1.91 0.20
C LEU A 84 1.43 -0.96 -0.11
N ALA A 85 0.41 -1.00 0.74
CA ALA A 85 -0.80 -0.17 0.67
C ALA A 85 -0.98 0.70 1.92
N THR A 86 -0.05 0.64 2.86
CA THR A 86 0.01 1.53 4.01
C THR A 86 0.26 2.96 3.55
N THR A 87 -0.49 3.91 4.10
CA THR A 87 -0.38 5.34 3.80
C THR A 87 0.37 6.07 4.90
N GLY A 88 0.87 7.29 4.59
CA GLY A 88 1.55 8.14 5.58
C GLY A 88 3.04 7.88 5.74
N TYR A 89 3.68 7.21 4.80
CA TYR A 89 5.14 7.13 4.75
C TYR A 89 5.77 8.51 4.49
N ASP A 90 6.85 8.80 5.19
CA ASP A 90 7.69 9.97 4.92
C ASP A 90 8.66 9.72 3.75
N ASP A 91 9.35 10.79 3.32
CA ASP A 91 10.27 10.73 2.17
C ASP A 91 11.42 9.73 2.40
N ALA A 92 11.92 9.62 3.64
CA ALA A 92 12.99 8.67 3.97
C ALA A 92 12.50 7.22 3.87
N GLN A 93 11.28 6.95 4.29
CA GLN A 93 10.63 5.65 4.16
C GLN A 93 10.38 5.30 2.69
N ILE A 94 9.92 6.26 1.88
CA ILE A 94 9.72 6.07 0.44
C ILE A 94 11.05 5.74 -0.24
N GLN A 95 12.15 6.40 0.12
CA GLN A 95 13.49 6.08 -0.40
C GLN A 95 13.95 4.66 -0.02
N LYS A 96 13.62 4.18 1.20
CA LYS A 96 13.90 2.79 1.61
C LYS A 96 13.11 1.80 0.76
N ILE A 97 11.82 2.07 0.50
CA ILE A 97 10.97 1.26 -0.39
C ILE A 97 11.57 1.20 -1.80
N GLN A 98 11.98 2.34 -2.35
CA GLN A 98 12.63 2.40 -3.66
C GLN A 98 13.95 1.62 -3.70
N SER A 99 14.75 1.69 -2.64
CA SER A 99 15.99 0.93 -2.52
C SER A 99 15.73 -0.59 -2.45
N ALA A 100 14.73 -1.01 -1.70
CA ALA A 100 14.32 -2.42 -1.61
C ALA A 100 13.81 -2.95 -2.95
N SER A 101 13.11 -2.12 -3.74
CA SER A 101 12.56 -2.50 -5.06
C SER A 101 13.63 -2.84 -6.10
N GLN A 102 14.90 -2.47 -5.86
CA GLN A 102 16.03 -2.88 -6.69
C GLN A 102 16.48 -4.32 -6.43
N GLN A 103 16.01 -4.95 -5.35
CA GLN A 103 16.45 -6.27 -4.90
C GLN A 103 15.31 -7.29 -4.89
N ILE A 104 14.09 -6.88 -4.54
CA ILE A 104 12.90 -7.73 -4.47
C ILE A 104 11.74 -7.06 -5.24
N PRO A 105 10.73 -7.83 -5.70
CA PRO A 105 9.53 -7.24 -6.30
C PRO A 105 8.75 -6.44 -5.25
N VAL A 106 8.53 -5.15 -5.53
CA VAL A 106 7.72 -4.27 -4.68
C VAL A 106 6.66 -3.57 -5.52
N PHE A 107 5.41 -3.71 -5.13
CA PHE A 107 4.30 -2.88 -5.60
C PHE A 107 3.91 -1.92 -4.48
N PHE A 108 4.07 -0.64 -4.72
CA PHE A 108 3.73 0.42 -3.78
C PHE A 108 2.75 1.40 -4.40
N THR A 109 1.66 1.70 -3.68
CA THR A 109 0.69 2.71 -4.10
C THR A 109 -0.06 3.28 -2.91
N PHE A 110 -0.37 4.57 -2.97
CA PHE A 110 -1.19 5.26 -1.97
C PHE A 110 -2.68 4.95 -2.12
N ASN A 111 -3.12 4.48 -3.29
CA ASN A 111 -4.53 4.20 -3.56
C ASN A 111 -4.69 3.13 -4.65
N MET A 112 -5.31 2.02 -4.27
CA MET A 112 -5.59 0.88 -5.19
C MET A 112 -6.95 0.99 -5.88
N SER A 113 -7.70 2.10 -5.69
CA SER A 113 -8.99 2.29 -6.34
C SER A 113 -8.83 2.48 -7.84
N LEU A 114 -9.47 1.61 -8.63
CA LEU A 114 -9.52 1.73 -10.09
C LEU A 114 -10.11 3.10 -10.51
N GLY A 115 -11.15 3.56 -9.79
CA GLY A 115 -11.78 4.86 -10.07
C GLY A 115 -10.85 6.04 -9.82
N ILE A 116 -10.04 6.00 -8.77
CA ILE A 116 -9.05 7.05 -8.49
C ILE A 116 -7.92 7.03 -9.53
N ASN A 117 -7.42 5.86 -9.91
CA ASN A 117 -6.40 5.77 -10.97
C ASN A 117 -6.92 6.28 -12.31
N LEU A 118 -8.17 5.97 -12.67
CA LEU A 118 -8.82 6.56 -13.84
C LEU A 118 -8.91 8.08 -13.74
N LEU A 119 -9.29 8.62 -12.57
CA LEU A 119 -9.36 10.06 -12.34
C LEU A 119 -8.00 10.73 -12.52
N VAL A 120 -6.91 10.12 -12.03
CA VAL A 120 -5.54 10.60 -12.23
C VAL A 120 -5.21 10.70 -13.73
N GLU A 121 -5.49 9.66 -14.51
CA GLU A 121 -5.22 9.66 -15.96
C GLU A 121 -6.06 10.71 -16.70
N LEU A 122 -7.31 10.92 -16.30
CA LEU A 122 -8.15 11.98 -16.85
C LEU A 122 -7.63 13.37 -16.48
N ALA A 123 -7.15 13.57 -15.25
CA ALA A 123 -6.55 14.83 -14.80
C ALA A 123 -5.26 15.17 -15.58
N LYS A 124 -4.38 14.19 -15.78
CA LYS A 124 -3.18 14.32 -16.64
C LYS A 124 -3.56 14.74 -18.06
N LYS A 125 -4.58 14.10 -18.63
CA LYS A 125 -5.05 14.42 -19.98
C LYS A 125 -5.61 15.83 -20.06
N ALA A 126 -6.40 16.24 -19.07
CA ALA A 126 -6.93 17.61 -18.99
C ALA A 126 -5.79 18.65 -18.83
N ALA A 127 -4.83 18.39 -17.94
CA ALA A 127 -3.67 19.25 -17.73
C ALA A 127 -2.83 19.42 -19.01
N THR A 128 -2.61 18.35 -19.76
CA THR A 128 -1.89 18.41 -21.05
C THR A 128 -2.56 19.35 -22.05
N VAL A 129 -3.89 19.39 -22.07
CA VAL A 129 -4.64 20.16 -23.07
C VAL A 129 -4.86 21.61 -22.61
N LEU A 130 -5.07 21.84 -21.33
CA LEU A 130 -5.57 23.11 -20.77
C LEU A 130 -4.52 23.83 -19.89
N GLY A 131 -3.53 23.13 -19.35
CA GLY A 131 -2.67 23.61 -18.28
C GLY A 131 -1.93 24.92 -18.54
N GLY A 132 -1.68 25.27 -19.79
CA GLY A 132 -1.02 26.54 -20.14
C GLY A 132 -1.98 27.76 -20.14
N GLN A 133 -3.26 27.57 -19.94
CA GLN A 133 -4.30 28.61 -20.04
C GLN A 133 -5.22 28.70 -18.82
N PHE A 134 -5.14 27.77 -17.90
CA PHE A 134 -6.03 27.65 -16.75
C PHE A 134 -5.22 27.40 -15.46
N ASP A 135 -5.67 27.99 -14.37
CA ASP A 135 -5.21 27.63 -13.03
C ASP A 135 -5.86 26.31 -12.62
N ILE A 136 -5.09 25.48 -11.91
CA ILE A 136 -5.53 24.15 -11.45
C ILE A 136 -5.57 24.14 -9.92
N GLU A 137 -6.73 23.85 -9.36
CA GLU A 137 -6.93 23.74 -7.93
C GLU A 137 -7.50 22.35 -7.58
N ILE A 138 -7.07 21.78 -6.45
CA ILE A 138 -7.60 20.54 -5.91
C ILE A 138 -8.30 20.86 -4.60
N VAL A 139 -9.61 20.58 -4.55
CA VAL A 139 -10.44 20.73 -3.35
C VAL A 139 -10.93 19.37 -2.92
N GLU A 140 -10.66 19.00 -1.67
CA GLU A 140 -11.10 17.73 -1.10
C GLU A 140 -11.96 17.92 0.14
N LYS A 141 -12.86 16.96 0.39
CA LYS A 141 -13.68 16.90 1.60
C LYS A 141 -13.72 15.46 2.11
N HIS A 142 -13.53 15.32 3.41
CA HIS A 142 -13.55 14.02 4.09
C HIS A 142 -14.37 14.09 5.38
N HIS A 143 -14.65 12.91 5.95
CA HIS A 143 -15.24 12.79 7.27
C HIS A 143 -14.30 13.35 8.35
N ASN A 144 -14.85 13.73 9.50
CA ASN A 144 -14.14 14.35 10.60
C ASN A 144 -13.13 13.44 11.36
N GLN A 145 -13.06 12.17 11.01
CA GLN A 145 -12.11 11.19 11.60
C GLN A 145 -10.85 11.02 10.75
N LYS A 146 -10.73 11.72 9.61
CA LYS A 146 -9.52 11.68 8.79
C LYS A 146 -8.40 12.44 9.50
N ILE A 147 -7.24 11.78 9.63
CA ILE A 147 -6.09 12.29 10.40
C ILE A 147 -5.13 13.08 9.49
N ASP A 148 -4.89 12.57 8.28
CA ASP A 148 -3.96 13.17 7.32
C ASP A 148 -4.64 14.22 6.43
N ALA A 149 -3.94 15.33 6.20
CA ALA A 149 -4.31 16.37 5.23
C ALA A 149 -3.03 17.04 4.69
N PRO A 150 -2.88 17.21 3.37
CA PRO A 150 -3.75 16.69 2.31
C PRO A 150 -3.81 15.16 2.27
N SER A 151 -4.87 14.58 1.68
CA SER A 151 -4.96 13.13 1.53
C SER A 151 -3.92 12.60 0.56
N GLY A 152 -3.48 11.35 0.75
CA GLY A 152 -2.58 10.68 -0.20
C GLY A 152 -3.13 10.67 -1.64
N THR A 153 -4.46 10.61 -1.80
CA THR A 153 -5.13 10.71 -3.11
C THR A 153 -4.99 12.12 -3.72
N ALA A 154 -5.17 13.17 -2.92
CA ALA A 154 -4.99 14.54 -3.40
C ALA A 154 -3.54 14.79 -3.82
N ILE A 155 -2.58 14.35 -3.01
CA ILE A 155 -1.13 14.42 -3.33
C ILE A 155 -0.82 13.65 -4.62
N MET A 156 -1.36 12.44 -4.79
CA MET A 156 -1.16 11.63 -5.99
C MET A 156 -1.65 12.33 -7.25
N ILE A 157 -2.84 12.97 -7.21
CA ILE A 157 -3.39 13.75 -8.33
C ILE A 157 -2.52 14.98 -8.60
N ALA A 158 -2.10 15.72 -7.56
CA ALA A 158 -1.26 16.91 -7.69
C ALA A 158 0.09 16.57 -8.33
N ASN A 159 0.77 15.54 -7.85
CA ASN A 159 2.04 15.10 -8.40
C ASN A 159 1.89 14.67 -9.86
N ALA A 160 0.86 13.91 -10.21
CA ALA A 160 0.61 13.49 -11.58
C ALA A 160 0.36 14.67 -12.54
N ILE A 161 -0.29 15.72 -12.07
CA ILE A 161 -0.50 16.97 -12.84
C ILE A 161 0.83 17.73 -12.98
N ASN A 162 1.58 17.91 -11.90
CA ASN A 162 2.88 18.58 -11.90
C ASN A 162 3.88 17.89 -12.84
N ASP A 163 3.98 16.57 -12.76
CA ASP A 163 4.83 15.77 -13.66
C ASP A 163 4.43 15.96 -15.13
N THR A 164 3.12 16.05 -15.40
CA THR A 164 2.59 16.24 -16.76
C THR A 164 2.93 17.65 -17.32
N LEU A 165 2.94 18.66 -16.46
CA LEU A 165 3.21 20.06 -16.83
C LEU A 165 4.70 20.42 -16.70
N ASN A 166 5.56 19.52 -16.22
CA ASN A 166 6.95 19.77 -15.86
C ASN A 166 7.10 20.94 -14.86
N ASN A 167 6.15 21.07 -13.94
CA ASN A 167 6.23 22.02 -12.85
C ASN A 167 7.13 21.44 -11.73
N GLU A 168 8.00 22.31 -11.17
CA GLU A 168 8.83 21.99 -9.99
C GLU A 168 8.09 22.25 -8.67
#